data_81ccd414a187045770cdedcd56bebd41
#
_entry.id   81ccd414a187045770cdedcd56bebd41
#
_cell.length_a   1.000
_cell.length_b   1.000
_cell.length_c   1.000
_cell.angle_alpha   90.00
_cell.angle_beta   90.00
_cell.angle_gamma   90.00
#
_symmetry.space_group_name_H-M   'P 1'
#
loop_
_entity.id
_entity.type
_entity.pdbx_description
1 polymer ?
#
loop_
_entity_poly.entity_id
_entity_poly.type
_entity_poly.pdbx_seq_one_letter_code
_entity_poly.pdbx_strand_id
1 'polypeptide(L)'
;FPTRRSSDLGYLTHMAHIGLALIGIGEVEWQGEIVPAQQALAQAGLAPYRPGAKEGLSLVNGTPCMTGLACLALDDAERLLDWADVTGAMSFEALRGQLVAFDPEVLALKASPGIQRSGERLRQLLSDSPLLKASVGIRTQDALSLRSMPQVHGACRDQFSHAVRQVETELNACTDNPLVLGTPQAWRVVSQSNPHGESVAMACDLLAIAMAELGSIAERRLDRL
;
A
#
# COMPACT_ATOMS: atom_id res chain seq x y z
N PHE A 1 -1.70 -20.15 -9.82
CA PHE A 1 -1.32 -19.39 -11.00
C PHE A 1 -0.10 -20.00 -11.63
N PRO A 2 -0.13 -20.31 -12.93
CA PRO A 2 1.07 -20.67 -13.61
C PRO A 2 1.92 -19.42 -13.71
N THR A 3 2.75 -19.37 -12.85
CA THR A 3 3.86 -18.58 -12.89
C THR A 3 4.56 -18.72 -14.12
N ARG A 4 4.90 -18.00 -14.65
CA ARG A 4 5.97 -18.00 -15.08
C ARG A 4 6.45 -17.58 -16.13
N ARG A 5 7.11 -17.02 -16.36
CA ARG A 5 8.00 -16.19 -17.08
C ARG A 5 7.42 -14.83 -17.03
N SER A 6 7.80 -14.03 -16.03
CA SER A 6 8.00 -12.65 -16.26
C SER A 6 8.75 -12.55 -17.61
N SER A 7 8.06 -12.22 -18.66
CA SER A 7 8.76 -11.63 -19.77
C SER A 7 9.41 -10.37 -19.25
N ASP A 8 10.61 -10.06 -19.69
CA ASP A 8 11.32 -8.84 -19.31
C ASP A 8 10.52 -7.54 -19.56
N LEU A 9 9.32 -7.66 -20.13
CA LEU A 9 8.41 -6.58 -20.52
C LEU A 9 7.17 -6.45 -19.63
N GLY A 10 7.06 -7.23 -18.54
CA GLY A 10 5.90 -7.22 -17.64
C GLY A 10 4.65 -7.86 -18.23
N TYR A 11 3.53 -7.79 -17.50
CA TYR A 11 2.25 -8.35 -17.91
C TYR A 11 1.47 -7.33 -18.73
N LEU A 12 1.60 -7.37 -20.05
CA LEU A 12 0.91 -6.46 -20.96
C LEU A 12 -0.60 -6.72 -21.04
N THR A 13 -1.05 -7.93 -20.73
CA THR A 13 -2.42 -8.39 -20.94
C THR A 13 -3.46 -7.55 -20.22
N HIS A 14 -3.23 -7.20 -18.97
CA HIS A 14 -4.18 -6.39 -18.17
C HIS A 14 -4.40 -5.01 -18.81
N MET A 15 -3.31 -4.33 -19.13
CA MET A 15 -3.38 -3.02 -19.78
C MET A 15 -3.91 -3.12 -21.21
N ALA A 16 -3.66 -4.24 -21.91
CA ALA A 16 -4.22 -4.47 -23.25
C ALA A 16 -5.76 -4.57 -23.21
N HIS A 17 -6.34 -5.22 -22.19
CA HIS A 17 -7.80 -5.27 -22.02
C HIS A 17 -8.38 -3.88 -21.77
N ILE A 18 -7.74 -3.05 -20.95
CA ILE A 18 -8.13 -1.65 -20.74
C ILE A 18 -8.01 -0.88 -22.05
N GLY A 19 -6.91 -1.03 -22.80
CA GLY A 19 -6.69 -0.40 -24.07
C GLY A 19 -7.73 -0.80 -25.12
N LEU A 20 -8.12 -2.08 -25.18
CA LEU A 20 -9.18 -2.57 -26.04
C LEU A 20 -10.53 -1.93 -25.73
N ALA A 21 -10.89 -1.82 -24.45
CA ALA A 21 -12.12 -1.15 -24.03
C ALA A 21 -12.16 0.32 -24.46
N LEU A 22 -11.04 1.04 -24.36
CA LEU A 22 -10.93 2.43 -24.80
C LEU A 22 -11.13 2.60 -26.31
N ILE A 23 -10.75 1.65 -27.13
CA ILE A 23 -10.96 1.65 -28.59
C ILE A 23 -12.30 1.02 -29.01
N GLY A 24 -13.15 0.64 -28.06
CA GLY A 24 -14.49 0.11 -28.30
C GLY A 24 -14.53 -1.39 -28.63
N ILE A 25 -13.49 -2.16 -28.26
CA ILE A 25 -13.40 -3.61 -28.53
C ILE A 25 -13.54 -4.37 -27.20
N GLY A 26 -14.20 -5.53 -27.25
CA GLY A 26 -14.44 -6.39 -26.09
C GLY A 26 -15.67 -5.99 -25.29
N GLU A 27 -15.76 -6.46 -24.07
CA GLU A 27 -16.87 -6.26 -23.16
C GLU A 27 -16.40 -5.53 -21.90
N VAL A 28 -17.29 -4.75 -21.30
CA VAL A 28 -17.05 -4.00 -20.07
C VAL A 28 -18.26 -4.10 -19.15
N GLU A 29 -18.04 -3.94 -17.86
CA GLU A 29 -19.14 -3.70 -16.91
C GLU A 29 -19.54 -2.22 -16.98
N TRP A 30 -20.81 -1.98 -17.28
CA TRP A 30 -21.42 -0.67 -17.33
C TRP A 30 -22.74 -0.67 -16.57
N GLN A 31 -22.83 0.12 -15.51
CA GLN A 31 -24.01 0.21 -14.62
C GLN A 31 -24.48 -1.16 -14.07
N GLY A 32 -23.52 -2.07 -13.79
CA GLY A 32 -23.78 -3.40 -13.26
C GLY A 32 -24.09 -4.48 -14.32
N GLU A 33 -24.07 -4.12 -15.60
CA GLU A 33 -24.33 -5.04 -16.70
C GLU A 33 -23.08 -5.23 -17.58
N ILE A 34 -22.87 -6.44 -18.09
CA ILE A 34 -21.80 -6.71 -19.06
C ILE A 34 -22.32 -6.37 -20.45
N VAL A 35 -21.71 -5.38 -21.08
CA VAL A 35 -22.09 -4.88 -22.40
C VAL A 35 -20.86 -4.73 -23.31
N PRO A 36 -21.04 -4.70 -24.65
CA PRO A 36 -19.97 -4.36 -25.56
C PRO A 36 -19.36 -2.99 -25.26
N ALA A 37 -18.03 -2.88 -25.26
CA ALA A 37 -17.33 -1.63 -24.93
C ALA A 37 -17.77 -0.45 -25.82
N GLN A 38 -18.04 -0.69 -27.10
CA GLN A 38 -18.55 0.32 -28.01
C GLN A 38 -19.92 0.88 -27.57
N GLN A 39 -20.79 0.03 -27.03
CA GLN A 39 -22.10 0.42 -26.51
C GLN A 39 -21.96 1.26 -25.24
N ALA A 40 -21.11 0.84 -24.32
CA ALA A 40 -20.83 1.59 -23.08
C ALA A 40 -20.27 2.99 -23.38
N LEU A 41 -19.29 3.07 -24.30
CA LEU A 41 -18.74 4.36 -24.73
C LEU A 41 -19.82 5.28 -25.32
N ALA A 42 -20.68 4.74 -26.19
CA ALA A 42 -21.77 5.51 -26.80
C ALA A 42 -22.77 6.01 -25.72
N GLN A 43 -23.12 5.17 -24.75
CA GLN A 43 -24.00 5.57 -23.63
C GLN A 43 -23.37 6.62 -22.71
N ALA A 44 -22.03 6.59 -22.58
CA ALA A 44 -21.26 7.60 -21.85
C ALA A 44 -21.06 8.91 -22.67
N GLY A 45 -21.51 8.98 -23.92
CA GLY A 45 -21.30 10.12 -24.78
C GLY A 45 -19.84 10.24 -25.29
N LEU A 46 -19.08 9.14 -25.27
CA LEU A 46 -17.69 9.08 -25.70
C LEU A 46 -17.54 8.39 -27.03
N ALA A 47 -16.63 8.88 -27.87
CA ALA A 47 -16.21 8.17 -29.06
C ALA A 47 -15.06 7.19 -28.74
N PRO A 48 -14.98 6.03 -29.42
CA PRO A 48 -13.84 5.16 -29.29
C PRO A 48 -12.53 5.89 -29.61
N TYR A 49 -11.53 5.71 -28.75
CA TYR A 49 -10.21 6.28 -28.95
C TYR A 49 -9.52 5.69 -30.18
N ARG A 50 -8.81 6.51 -30.93
CA ARG A 50 -8.01 6.09 -32.08
C ARG A 50 -6.54 6.33 -31.81
N PRO A 51 -5.77 5.30 -31.43
CA PRO A 51 -4.36 5.45 -31.12
C PRO A 51 -3.56 5.95 -32.31
N GLY A 52 -2.71 6.95 -32.09
CA GLY A 52 -1.69 7.37 -33.02
C GLY A 52 -0.46 6.47 -32.98
N ALA A 53 0.59 6.87 -33.68
CA ALA A 53 1.86 6.13 -33.72
C ALA A 53 2.43 5.95 -32.31
N LYS A 54 2.75 4.71 -31.93
CA LYS A 54 3.28 4.27 -30.65
C LYS A 54 2.31 4.34 -29.45
N GLU A 55 1.19 5.04 -29.50
CA GLU A 55 0.26 5.20 -28.36
C GLU A 55 -0.32 3.86 -27.89
N GLY A 56 -0.61 2.93 -28.82
CA GLY A 56 -1.06 1.58 -28.45
C GLY A 56 -0.04 0.84 -27.59
N LEU A 57 1.26 0.92 -27.89
CA LEU A 57 2.30 0.34 -27.06
C LEU A 57 2.39 1.07 -25.70
N SER A 58 2.32 2.39 -25.71
CA SER A 58 2.40 3.19 -24.49
C SER A 58 1.23 2.93 -23.53
N LEU A 59 0.06 2.55 -24.04
CA LEU A 59 -1.10 2.17 -23.21
C LEU A 59 -0.91 0.80 -22.51
N VAL A 60 -0.13 -0.11 -23.09
CA VAL A 60 -0.04 -1.48 -22.58
C VAL A 60 1.28 -1.78 -21.88
N ASN A 61 2.32 -1.00 -22.14
CA ASN A 61 3.67 -1.23 -21.66
C ASN A 61 3.93 -0.56 -20.30
N GLY A 62 4.96 -1.03 -19.58
CA GLY A 62 5.39 -0.44 -18.30
C GLY A 62 4.74 -1.07 -17.07
N THR A 63 4.70 -0.31 -15.99
CA THR A 63 4.29 -0.75 -14.66
C THR A 63 2.91 -0.26 -14.18
N PRO A 64 2.03 0.36 -14.99
CA PRO A 64 0.84 1.02 -14.46
C PRO A 64 -0.14 0.06 -13.77
N CYS A 65 -0.25 -1.19 -14.21
CA CYS A 65 -1.13 -2.17 -13.58
C CYS A 65 -0.65 -2.53 -12.17
N MET A 66 0.62 -2.89 -12.01
CA MET A 66 1.17 -3.23 -10.69
C MET A 66 1.18 -2.03 -9.74
N THR A 67 1.47 -0.84 -10.26
CA THR A 67 1.48 0.40 -9.49
C THR A 67 0.07 0.77 -9.02
N GLY A 68 -0.92 0.63 -9.89
CA GLY A 68 -2.33 0.85 -9.53
C GLY A 68 -2.82 -0.13 -8.44
N LEU A 69 -2.49 -1.42 -8.56
CA LEU A 69 -2.78 -2.42 -7.53
C LEU A 69 -2.05 -2.12 -6.22
N ALA A 70 -0.79 -1.66 -6.28
CA ALA A 70 -0.04 -1.26 -5.11
C ALA A 70 -0.69 -0.07 -4.39
N CYS A 71 -1.26 0.91 -5.11
CA CYS A 71 -2.01 2.01 -4.50
C CYS A 71 -3.20 1.51 -3.68
N LEU A 72 -3.98 0.56 -4.21
CA LEU A 72 -5.11 -0.03 -3.48
C LEU A 72 -4.64 -0.81 -2.25
N ALA A 73 -3.57 -1.58 -2.40
CA ALA A 73 -2.99 -2.33 -1.28
C ALA A 73 -2.44 -1.41 -0.18
N LEU A 74 -1.89 -0.24 -0.55
CA LEU A 74 -1.44 0.76 0.42
C LEU A 74 -2.61 1.39 1.19
N ASP A 75 -3.73 1.71 0.53
CA ASP A 75 -4.93 2.21 1.19
C ASP A 75 -5.47 1.19 2.22
N ASP A 76 -5.54 -0.08 1.85
CA ASP A 76 -5.92 -1.15 2.77
C ASP A 76 -4.92 -1.34 3.92
N ALA A 77 -3.62 -1.25 3.65
CA ALA A 77 -2.56 -1.36 4.65
C ALA A 77 -2.60 -0.20 5.66
N GLU A 78 -2.90 1.03 5.21
CA GLU A 78 -3.04 2.18 6.11
C GLU A 78 -4.20 1.98 7.08
N ARG A 79 -5.35 1.54 6.58
CA ARG A 79 -6.50 1.18 7.43
C ARG A 79 -6.18 0.06 8.40
N LEU A 80 -5.46 -0.97 7.95
CA LEU A 80 -5.05 -2.08 8.82
C LEU A 80 -4.12 -1.63 9.94
N LEU A 81 -3.17 -0.73 9.66
CA LEU A 81 -2.29 -0.13 10.66
C LEU A 81 -3.07 0.66 11.72
N ASP A 82 -4.10 1.39 11.30
CA ASP A 82 -4.95 2.15 12.22
C ASP A 82 -5.83 1.24 13.08
N TRP A 83 -6.40 0.19 12.50
CA TRP A 83 -7.15 -0.82 13.24
C TRP A 83 -6.27 -1.63 14.20
N ALA A 84 -5.01 -1.88 13.85
CA ALA A 84 -4.06 -2.53 14.74
C ALA A 84 -3.84 -1.74 16.04
N ASP A 85 -3.72 -0.42 15.95
CA ASP A 85 -3.61 0.43 17.14
C ASP A 85 -4.91 0.44 17.95
N VAL A 86 -6.08 0.51 17.31
CA VAL A 86 -7.39 0.48 18.00
C VAL A 86 -7.60 -0.85 18.74
N THR A 87 -7.46 -1.96 18.06
CA THR A 87 -7.65 -3.30 18.66
C THR A 87 -6.56 -3.60 19.70
N GLY A 88 -5.35 -3.09 19.47
CA GLY A 88 -4.26 -3.12 20.44
C GLY A 88 -4.61 -2.37 21.73
N ALA A 89 -5.16 -1.16 21.62
CA ALA A 89 -5.62 -0.38 22.75
C ALA A 89 -6.73 -1.08 23.51
N MET A 90 -7.72 -1.67 22.84
CA MET A 90 -8.79 -2.44 23.47
C MET A 90 -8.24 -3.60 24.32
N SER A 91 -7.33 -4.39 23.75
CA SER A 91 -6.67 -5.51 24.46
C SER A 91 -5.83 -5.02 25.63
N PHE A 92 -5.12 -3.91 25.44
CA PHE A 92 -4.28 -3.30 26.47
C PHE A 92 -5.11 -2.82 27.67
N GLU A 93 -6.26 -2.20 27.42
CA GLU A 93 -7.19 -1.74 28.46
C GLU A 93 -7.81 -2.93 29.21
N ALA A 94 -8.31 -3.94 28.49
CA ALA A 94 -8.91 -5.15 29.06
C ALA A 94 -7.92 -5.88 29.99
N LEU A 95 -6.66 -5.95 29.61
CA LEU A 95 -5.58 -6.59 30.38
C LEU A 95 -4.95 -5.65 31.41
N ARG A 96 -5.46 -4.44 31.59
CA ARG A 96 -4.98 -3.41 32.55
C ARG A 96 -3.50 -3.12 32.40
N GLY A 97 -3.07 -2.81 31.17
CA GLY A 97 -1.69 -2.52 30.82
C GLY A 97 -1.09 -1.31 31.54
N GLN A 98 0.24 -1.23 31.58
CA GLN A 98 0.99 -0.15 32.22
C GLN A 98 1.42 0.88 31.17
N LEU A 99 0.74 2.05 31.13
CA LEU A 99 0.98 3.11 30.12
C LEU A 99 2.41 3.66 30.11
N VAL A 100 3.18 3.45 31.15
CA VAL A 100 4.60 3.86 31.23
C VAL A 100 5.42 3.27 30.07
N ALA A 101 5.02 2.12 29.50
CA ALA A 101 5.67 1.55 28.33
C ALA A 101 5.54 2.42 27.07
N PHE A 102 4.59 3.35 27.04
CA PHE A 102 4.31 4.26 25.92
C PHE A 102 4.75 5.69 26.22
N ASP A 103 5.62 5.88 27.22
CA ASP A 103 6.16 7.18 27.56
C ASP A 103 6.81 7.86 26.35
N PRO A 104 6.44 9.12 26.01
CA PRO A 104 6.92 9.79 24.81
C PRO A 104 8.43 10.05 24.83
N GLU A 105 9.02 10.33 25.99
CA GLU A 105 10.47 10.57 26.11
C GLU A 105 11.23 9.27 25.83
N VAL A 106 10.73 8.13 26.35
CA VAL A 106 11.31 6.80 26.11
C VAL A 106 11.22 6.41 24.63
N LEU A 107 10.05 6.61 24.01
CA LEU A 107 9.86 6.26 22.59
C LEU A 107 10.71 7.15 21.66
N ALA A 108 10.91 8.42 22.02
CA ALA A 108 11.73 9.35 21.24
C ALA A 108 13.22 8.93 21.17
N LEU A 109 13.72 8.20 22.15
CA LEU A 109 15.10 7.70 22.16
C LEU A 109 15.42 6.73 21.00
N LYS A 110 14.40 6.12 20.38
CA LYS A 110 14.58 5.28 19.19
C LYS A 110 14.58 6.05 17.86
N ALA A 111 14.19 7.31 17.87
CA ALA A 111 14.18 8.21 16.71
C ALA A 111 13.41 7.66 15.48
N SER A 112 12.48 6.69 15.64
CA SER A 112 11.62 6.15 14.57
C SER A 112 10.31 6.92 14.52
N PRO A 113 9.96 7.54 13.39
CA PRO A 113 8.68 8.24 13.22
C PRO A 113 7.47 7.33 13.43
N GLY A 114 7.52 6.11 12.94
CA GLY A 114 6.45 5.12 13.11
C GLY A 114 6.21 4.75 14.57
N ILE A 115 7.28 4.55 15.35
CA ILE A 115 7.19 4.25 16.79
C ILE A 115 6.52 5.41 17.53
N GLN A 116 6.92 6.64 17.24
CA GLN A 116 6.35 7.84 17.88
C GLN A 116 4.87 7.99 17.51
N ARG A 117 4.51 7.83 16.24
CA ARG A 117 3.11 7.89 15.75
C ARG A 117 2.23 6.85 16.43
N SER A 118 2.64 5.58 16.47
CA SER A 118 1.86 4.51 17.14
C SER A 118 1.77 4.73 18.63
N GLY A 119 2.85 5.14 19.30
CA GLY A 119 2.84 5.45 20.73
C GLY A 119 1.92 6.63 21.08
N GLU A 120 1.93 7.68 20.27
CA GLU A 120 1.03 8.82 20.44
C GLU A 120 -0.44 8.40 20.28
N ARG A 121 -0.75 7.67 19.21
CA ARG A 121 -2.10 7.19 18.95
C ARG A 121 -2.62 6.27 20.05
N LEU A 122 -1.81 5.34 20.54
CA LEU A 122 -2.17 4.48 21.66
C LEU A 122 -2.43 5.30 22.93
N ARG A 123 -1.60 6.31 23.26
CA ARG A 123 -1.85 7.20 24.40
C ARG A 123 -3.15 7.98 24.24
N GLN A 124 -3.46 8.49 23.04
CA GLN A 124 -4.70 9.20 22.76
C GLN A 124 -5.92 8.30 22.96
N LEU A 125 -5.90 7.07 22.41
CA LEU A 125 -6.98 6.08 22.55
C LEU A 125 -7.23 5.68 24.02
N LEU A 126 -6.21 5.69 24.85
CA LEU A 126 -6.23 5.20 26.23
C LEU A 126 -6.28 6.33 27.28
N SER A 127 -6.30 7.59 26.88
CA SER A 127 -6.13 8.76 27.76
C SER A 127 -7.13 8.84 28.89
N ASP A 128 -8.38 8.48 28.64
CA ASP A 128 -9.48 8.63 29.60
C ASP A 128 -9.88 7.34 30.31
N SER A 129 -9.13 6.24 30.09
CA SER A 129 -9.43 4.95 30.68
C SER A 129 -9.36 4.96 32.22
N PRO A 130 -10.48 4.76 32.92
CA PRO A 130 -10.48 4.62 34.36
C PRO A 130 -9.82 3.31 34.82
N LEU A 131 -9.89 2.25 34.00
CA LEU A 131 -9.28 0.96 34.28
C LEU A 131 -7.76 1.08 34.35
N LEU A 132 -7.15 1.81 33.41
CA LEU A 132 -5.71 2.00 33.38
C LEU A 132 -5.23 2.91 34.51
N LYS A 133 -5.99 3.97 34.85
CA LYS A 133 -5.70 4.81 36.00
C LYS A 133 -5.68 4.01 37.33
N ALA A 134 -6.63 3.07 37.46
CA ALA A 134 -6.71 2.21 38.64
C ALA A 134 -5.68 1.07 38.66
N SER A 135 -5.01 0.80 37.56
CA SER A 135 -4.03 -0.28 37.43
C SER A 135 -2.56 0.15 37.51
N VAL A 136 -2.31 1.44 37.72
CA VAL A 136 -0.94 1.95 37.81
C VAL A 136 -0.17 1.23 38.91
N GLY A 137 0.97 0.64 38.56
CA GLY A 137 1.88 -0.02 39.48
C GLY A 137 1.46 -1.41 39.94
N ILE A 138 0.37 -1.99 39.43
CA ILE A 138 -0.02 -3.38 39.74
C ILE A 138 0.97 -4.43 39.25
N ARG A 139 1.77 -4.08 38.27
CA ARG A 139 2.86 -4.89 37.70
C ARG A 139 4.09 -4.04 37.41
N THR A 140 5.26 -4.63 37.51
CA THR A 140 6.51 -3.97 37.11
C THR A 140 6.57 -3.73 35.61
N GLN A 141 6.10 -4.72 34.82
CA GLN A 141 6.01 -4.62 33.38
C GLN A 141 4.99 -5.60 32.82
N ASP A 142 4.44 -5.24 31.64
CA ASP A 142 3.52 -6.08 30.89
C ASP A 142 4.24 -7.10 30.00
N ALA A 143 3.48 -8.06 29.49
CA ALA A 143 3.94 -8.97 28.44
C ALA A 143 4.42 -8.19 27.20
N LEU A 144 5.40 -8.74 26.47
CA LEU A 144 5.95 -8.07 25.28
C LEU A 144 4.89 -7.72 24.25
N SER A 145 3.91 -8.59 24.01
CA SER A 145 2.83 -8.34 23.06
C SER A 145 1.92 -7.13 23.41
N LEU A 146 1.98 -6.64 24.64
CA LEU A 146 1.32 -5.42 25.10
C LEU A 146 2.27 -4.22 25.04
N ARG A 147 3.39 -4.30 25.77
CA ARG A 147 4.29 -3.17 25.96
C ARG A 147 5.11 -2.81 24.71
N SER A 148 5.27 -3.73 23.75
CA SER A 148 6.03 -3.51 22.53
C SER A 148 5.17 -3.11 21.33
N MET A 149 3.88 -2.80 21.53
CA MET A 149 3.03 -2.35 20.43
C MET A 149 3.61 -1.14 19.67
N PRO A 150 4.09 -0.06 20.32
CA PRO A 150 4.67 1.05 19.60
C PRO A 150 5.86 0.62 18.72
N GLN A 151 6.71 -0.29 19.21
CA GLN A 151 7.90 -0.73 18.49
C GLN A 151 7.53 -1.59 17.26
N VAL A 152 6.57 -2.51 17.38
CA VAL A 152 6.17 -3.39 16.29
C VAL A 152 5.29 -2.67 15.30
N HIS A 153 4.20 -2.04 15.76
CA HIS A 153 3.31 -1.26 14.88
C HIS A 153 4.08 -0.12 14.20
N GLY A 154 5.00 0.53 14.95
CA GLY A 154 5.84 1.60 14.43
C GLY A 154 6.80 1.14 13.34
N ALA A 155 7.46 -0.01 13.52
CA ALA A 155 8.30 -0.59 12.48
C ALA A 155 7.48 -0.89 11.21
N CYS A 156 6.25 -1.42 11.35
CA CYS A 156 5.35 -1.64 10.22
C CYS A 156 4.97 -0.32 9.53
N ARG A 157 4.71 0.77 10.29
CA ARG A 157 4.43 2.10 9.74
C ARG A 157 5.64 2.69 9.00
N ASP A 158 6.86 2.44 9.45
CA ASP A 158 8.06 2.88 8.74
C ASP A 158 8.22 2.15 7.40
N GLN A 159 7.93 0.82 7.35
CA GLN A 159 7.92 0.07 6.09
C GLN A 159 6.78 0.51 5.18
N PHE A 160 5.59 0.75 5.71
CA PHE A 160 4.48 1.35 4.96
C PHE A 160 4.89 2.69 4.33
N SER A 161 5.49 3.58 5.10
CA SER A 161 5.97 4.88 4.61
C SER A 161 7.04 4.74 3.52
N HIS A 162 7.90 3.70 3.60
CA HIS A 162 8.85 3.37 2.54
C HIS A 162 8.11 2.93 1.27
N ALA A 163 7.14 2.03 1.37
CA ALA A 163 6.38 1.54 0.24
C ALA A 163 5.59 2.67 -0.46
N VAL A 164 4.97 3.58 0.31
CA VAL A 164 4.30 4.77 -0.23
C VAL A 164 5.25 5.57 -1.11
N ARG A 165 6.44 5.90 -0.61
CA ARG A 165 7.43 6.69 -1.38
C ARG A 165 7.86 5.99 -2.68
N GLN A 166 8.02 4.65 -2.66
CA GLN A 166 8.40 3.90 -3.86
C GLN A 166 7.28 3.93 -4.90
N VAL A 167 6.03 3.70 -4.48
CA VAL A 167 4.86 3.73 -5.36
C VAL A 167 4.60 5.13 -5.91
N GLU A 168 4.71 6.18 -5.10
CA GLU A 168 4.59 7.57 -5.56
C GLU A 168 5.67 7.93 -6.59
N THR A 169 6.89 7.44 -6.41
CA THR A 169 7.97 7.62 -7.38
C THR A 169 7.61 6.96 -8.70
N GLU A 170 7.13 5.72 -8.66
CA GLU A 170 6.74 4.97 -9.85
C GLU A 170 5.52 5.57 -10.57
N LEU A 171 4.53 6.09 -9.82
CA LEU A 171 3.35 6.78 -10.39
C LEU A 171 3.73 7.98 -11.26
N ASN A 172 4.85 8.62 -10.96
CA ASN A 172 5.34 9.80 -11.68
C ASN A 172 6.46 9.47 -12.67
N ALA A 173 6.80 8.19 -12.84
CA ALA A 173 7.87 7.75 -13.71
C ALA A 173 7.42 7.53 -15.15
N CYS A 174 8.34 7.69 -16.10
CA CYS A 174 8.14 7.25 -17.48
C CYS A 174 8.55 5.78 -17.60
N THR A 175 7.58 4.88 -17.51
CA THR A 175 7.81 3.42 -17.47
C THR A 175 7.63 2.73 -18.81
N ASP A 176 7.59 3.48 -19.90
CA ASP A 176 7.47 2.95 -21.26
C ASP A 176 8.84 2.68 -21.92
N ASN A 177 8.89 1.86 -22.96
CA ASN A 177 10.05 1.57 -23.79
C ASN A 177 9.62 1.26 -25.23
N PRO A 178 10.27 1.85 -26.25
CA PRO A 178 11.28 2.91 -26.17
C PRO A 178 10.68 4.27 -25.77
N LEU A 179 11.48 5.14 -25.20
CA LEU A 179 11.11 6.53 -24.96
C LEU A 179 11.44 7.43 -26.14
N VAL A 180 10.57 8.41 -26.39
CA VAL A 180 10.83 9.49 -27.34
C VAL A 180 11.16 10.75 -26.53
N LEU A 181 12.39 11.22 -26.64
CA LEU A 181 12.94 12.32 -25.87
C LEU A 181 13.32 13.49 -26.78
N GLY A 182 13.17 14.71 -26.28
CA GLY A 182 13.60 15.91 -26.98
C GLY A 182 12.47 16.89 -27.26
N THR A 183 12.68 17.71 -28.29
CA THR A 183 11.71 18.72 -28.75
C THR A 183 11.15 18.36 -30.12
N PRO A 184 10.04 18.98 -30.58
CA PRO A 184 9.51 18.73 -31.92
C PRO A 184 10.50 18.95 -33.06
N GLN A 185 11.56 19.72 -32.84
CA GLN A 185 12.61 20.03 -33.84
C GLN A 185 13.82 19.10 -33.75
N ALA A 186 13.99 18.45 -32.59
CA ALA A 186 15.15 17.58 -32.33
C ALA A 186 14.77 16.48 -31.32
N TRP A 187 14.20 15.39 -31.81
CA TRP A 187 13.83 14.25 -30.98
C TRP A 187 14.71 13.02 -31.28
N ARG A 188 14.79 12.13 -30.32
CA ARG A 188 15.49 10.84 -30.41
C ARG A 188 14.67 9.73 -29.77
N VAL A 189 14.79 8.54 -30.28
CA VAL A 189 14.21 7.31 -29.69
C VAL A 189 15.27 6.60 -28.88
N VAL A 190 14.97 6.25 -27.66
CA VAL A 190 15.91 5.60 -26.73
C VAL A 190 15.29 4.31 -26.20
N SER A 191 15.93 3.19 -26.51
CA SER A 191 15.61 1.89 -25.91
C SER A 191 16.28 1.80 -24.54
N GLN A 192 15.54 1.40 -23.52
CA GLN A 192 15.99 1.33 -22.11
C GLN A 192 15.10 0.36 -21.31
N SER A 193 15.26 0.30 -19.98
CA SER A 193 14.60 -0.69 -19.12
C SER A 193 13.67 -0.09 -18.07
N ASN A 194 13.15 1.12 -18.24
CA ASN A 194 12.20 1.73 -17.30
C ASN A 194 10.89 0.93 -17.08
N PRO A 195 10.43 0.04 -17.99
CA PRO A 195 9.31 -0.85 -17.70
C PRO A 195 9.56 -1.85 -16.56
N HIS A 196 10.78 -1.95 -16.04
CA HIS A 196 11.14 -2.90 -15.00
C HIS A 196 10.65 -2.44 -13.62
N GLY A 197 9.70 -3.18 -13.03
CA GLY A 197 9.00 -2.81 -11.80
C GLY A 197 9.63 -3.31 -10.49
N GLU A 198 10.93 -3.60 -10.42
CA GLU A 198 11.59 -4.21 -9.26
C GLU A 198 11.43 -3.36 -7.98
N SER A 199 11.51 -2.04 -8.09
CA SER A 199 11.37 -1.14 -6.94
C SER A 199 10.00 -1.28 -6.27
N VAL A 200 8.93 -1.37 -7.07
CA VAL A 200 7.56 -1.58 -6.56
C VAL A 200 7.40 -3.01 -6.03
N ALA A 201 7.95 -4.01 -6.70
CA ALA A 201 7.88 -5.41 -6.26
C ALA A 201 8.52 -5.57 -4.87
N MET A 202 9.74 -5.09 -4.67
CA MET A 202 10.43 -5.15 -3.38
C MET A 202 9.69 -4.37 -2.30
N ALA A 203 9.12 -3.20 -2.63
CA ALA A 203 8.34 -2.42 -1.68
C ALA A 203 7.07 -3.16 -1.23
N CYS A 204 6.38 -3.83 -2.16
CA CYS A 204 5.20 -4.65 -1.85
C CYS A 204 5.54 -5.89 -1.01
N ASP A 205 6.66 -6.56 -1.29
CA ASP A 205 7.12 -7.71 -0.51
C ASP A 205 7.45 -7.30 0.93
N LEU A 206 8.16 -6.19 1.13
CA LEU A 206 8.44 -5.65 2.46
C LEU A 206 7.15 -5.23 3.18
N LEU A 207 6.19 -4.66 2.47
CA LEU A 207 4.88 -4.31 3.03
C LEU A 207 4.12 -5.57 3.47
N ALA A 208 4.13 -6.64 2.69
CA ALA A 208 3.49 -7.91 3.05
C ALA A 208 4.10 -8.51 4.32
N ILE A 209 5.43 -8.46 4.48
CA ILE A 209 6.12 -8.88 5.71
C ILE A 209 5.66 -8.01 6.88
N ALA A 210 5.61 -6.69 6.72
CA ALA A 210 5.17 -5.78 7.77
C ALA A 210 3.72 -6.05 8.21
N MET A 211 2.81 -6.32 7.27
CA MET A 211 1.41 -6.67 7.60
C MET A 211 1.31 -8.01 8.32
N ALA A 212 2.14 -9.00 7.97
CA ALA A 212 2.22 -10.27 8.69
C ALA A 212 2.67 -10.09 10.14
N GLU A 213 3.60 -9.18 10.42
CA GLU A 213 4.05 -8.87 11.79
C GLU A 213 2.96 -8.23 12.65
N LEU A 214 2.07 -7.39 12.07
CA LEU A 214 0.87 -6.91 12.78
C LEU A 214 -0.04 -8.06 13.21
N GLY A 215 -0.22 -9.04 12.34
CA GLY A 215 -0.97 -10.26 12.65
C GLY A 215 -0.31 -11.07 13.75
N SER A 216 1.00 -11.24 13.71
CA SER A 216 1.80 -11.99 14.69
C SER A 216 1.69 -11.39 16.09
N ILE A 217 1.88 -10.08 16.24
CA ILE A 217 1.74 -9.44 17.57
C ILE A 217 0.29 -9.45 18.05
N ALA A 218 -0.70 -9.34 17.16
CA ALA A 218 -2.11 -9.42 17.52
C ALA A 218 -2.47 -10.80 18.04
N GLU A 219 -2.02 -11.87 17.41
CA GLU A 219 -2.21 -13.25 17.86
C GLU A 219 -1.59 -13.46 19.25
N ARG A 220 -0.37 -12.98 19.49
CA ARG A 220 0.26 -13.05 20.81
C ARG A 220 -0.50 -12.27 21.90
N ARG A 221 -1.25 -11.23 21.55
CA ARG A 221 -2.14 -10.54 22.49
C ARG A 221 -3.41 -11.32 22.79
N LEU A 222 -4.01 -11.93 21.76
CA LEU A 222 -5.19 -12.78 21.94
C LEU A 222 -4.92 -13.96 22.86
N ASP A 223 -3.71 -14.54 22.81
CA ASP A 223 -3.27 -15.62 23.70
C ASP A 223 -3.22 -15.17 25.19
N ARG A 224 -3.37 -13.86 25.49
CA ARG A 224 -3.35 -13.29 26.84
C ARG A 224 -4.75 -12.96 27.38
N LEU A 225 -5.75 -12.93 26.51
CA LEU A 225 -7.14 -12.65 26.88
C LEU A 225 -7.82 -13.90 27.42
#